data_3b3791808a36998e9551a8f941b1931b
#
_entry.id   3b3791808a36998e9551a8f941b1931b
#
_cell.length_a   1.000
_cell.length_b   1.000
_cell.length_c   1.000
_cell.angle_alpha   90.00
_cell.angle_beta   90.00
_cell.angle_gamma   90.00
#
_symmetry.space_group_name_H-M   'P 1'
#
loop_
_entity.id
_entity.type
_entity.pdbx_description
1 polymer ?
#
loop_
_entity_poly.entity_id
_entity_poly.type
_entity_poly.pdbx_seq_one_letter_code
_entity_poly.pdbx_strand_id
1 'polypeptide(L)'
;YLQGPIQFDYGRFTTIGDNFYANLNLTVLDTCPVTIGDNVMLGPNVSLLTAKHPLRYQQRNLREVDGQLLDYEFGAPITIEDNCWLGGNVTVLGGVTIGAGSVIGAGTVVTKDVPANSLVVGNPGRVVRQLTAADRLENFPW
;
A
#
# COMPACT_ATOMS: atom_id res chain seq x y z
N TYR A 1 -14.14 5.82 -7.35
CA TYR A 1 -15.20 4.90 -6.96
C TYR A 1 -14.71 3.93 -5.88
N LEU A 2 -15.44 3.83 -4.78
CA LEU A 2 -15.13 2.95 -3.65
C LEU A 2 -16.23 1.88 -3.55
N GLN A 3 -15.85 0.62 -3.63
CA GLN A 3 -16.75 -0.51 -3.43
C GLN A 3 -16.57 -1.06 -2.00
N GLY A 4 -17.58 -0.82 -1.16
CA GLY A 4 -17.52 -1.22 0.25
C GLY A 4 -17.68 -2.73 0.52
N PRO A 5 -17.35 -3.17 1.73
CA PRO A 5 -16.91 -2.37 2.86
C PRO A 5 -15.47 -1.86 2.70
N ILE A 6 -15.19 -0.68 3.28
CA ILE A 6 -13.88 -0.04 3.30
C ILE A 6 -13.61 0.46 4.70
N GLN A 7 -12.40 0.28 5.19
CA GLN A 7 -11.99 0.71 6.52
C GLN A 7 -10.80 1.66 6.47
N PHE A 8 -10.96 2.81 7.10
CA PHE A 8 -9.88 3.73 7.42
C PHE A 8 -9.75 3.78 8.94
N ASP A 9 -8.52 3.83 9.45
CA ASP A 9 -8.27 4.00 10.87
C ASP A 9 -8.65 5.42 11.32
N TYR A 10 -7.97 6.43 10.81
CA TYR A 10 -8.28 7.84 11.07
C TYR A 10 -9.04 8.50 9.90
N GLY A 11 -8.71 8.16 8.67
CA GLY A 11 -9.26 8.72 7.44
C GLY A 11 -8.76 10.13 7.10
N ARG A 12 -8.25 10.86 8.09
CA ARG A 12 -7.78 12.25 7.94
C ARG A 12 -6.38 12.38 7.39
N PHE A 13 -5.60 11.32 7.39
CA PHE A 13 -4.23 11.31 6.90
C PHE A 13 -4.11 10.67 5.51
N THR A 14 -5.24 10.33 4.90
CA THR A 14 -5.29 9.75 3.56
C THR A 14 -5.74 10.79 2.54
N THR A 15 -4.94 10.98 1.50
CA THR A 15 -5.25 11.82 0.34
C THR A 15 -5.39 10.93 -0.88
N ILE A 16 -6.42 11.15 -1.69
CA ILE A 16 -6.74 10.33 -2.86
C ILE A 16 -6.95 11.28 -4.05
N GLY A 17 -6.27 11.00 -5.16
CA GLY A 17 -6.39 11.72 -6.42
C GLY A 17 -7.65 11.39 -7.22
N ASP A 18 -7.68 11.86 -8.45
CA ASP A 18 -8.81 11.71 -9.34
C ASP A 18 -8.91 10.31 -9.97
N ASN A 19 -10.12 9.90 -10.36
CA ASN A 19 -10.41 8.61 -11.02
C ASN A 19 -9.93 7.36 -10.25
N PHE A 20 -9.85 7.46 -8.93
CA PHE A 20 -9.47 6.34 -8.07
C PHE A 20 -10.56 5.27 -8.04
N TYR A 21 -10.15 4.00 -8.08
CA TYR A 21 -11.00 2.85 -7.90
C TYR A 21 -10.46 1.92 -6.83
N ALA A 22 -11.28 1.55 -5.86
CA ALA A 22 -11.00 0.47 -4.93
C ALA A 22 -12.12 -0.55 -4.90
N ASN A 23 -11.74 -1.82 -4.98
CA ASN A 23 -12.61 -2.96 -4.84
C ASN A 23 -12.89 -3.26 -3.35
N LEU A 24 -13.62 -4.32 -3.06
CA LEU A 24 -14.08 -4.73 -1.73
C LEU A 24 -12.94 -4.86 -0.71
N ASN A 25 -13.23 -4.52 0.54
CA ASN A 25 -12.38 -4.75 1.71
C ASN A 25 -11.02 -4.02 1.66
N LEU A 26 -10.97 -2.81 1.09
CA LEU A 26 -9.80 -1.97 1.27
C LEU A 26 -9.64 -1.62 2.76
N THR A 27 -8.43 -1.82 3.29
CA THR A 27 -8.06 -1.44 4.66
C THR A 27 -6.90 -0.46 4.61
N VAL A 28 -7.07 0.70 5.24
CA VAL A 28 -6.04 1.74 5.34
C VAL A 28 -5.80 2.07 6.81
N LEU A 29 -4.65 1.67 7.32
CA LEU A 29 -4.20 2.08 8.64
C LEU A 29 -3.32 3.34 8.47
N ASP A 30 -3.98 4.50 8.45
CA ASP A 30 -3.35 5.79 8.20
C ASP A 30 -2.90 6.49 9.49
N THR A 31 -2.12 5.79 10.31
CA THR A 31 -1.38 6.38 11.43
C THR A 31 -0.38 7.44 10.95
N CYS A 32 0.17 7.25 9.74
CA CYS A 32 0.98 8.22 9.00
C CYS A 32 0.32 8.53 7.65
N PRO A 33 0.77 9.59 6.94
CA PRO A 33 0.19 9.96 5.65
C PRO A 33 0.16 8.83 4.64
N VAL A 34 -0.98 8.66 3.97
CA VAL A 34 -1.16 7.81 2.79
C VAL A 34 -1.55 8.72 1.63
N THR A 35 -0.73 8.74 0.60
CA THR A 35 -0.99 9.53 -0.62
C THR A 35 -1.23 8.57 -1.78
N ILE A 36 -2.37 8.70 -2.43
CA ILE A 36 -2.75 7.91 -3.61
C ILE A 36 -2.97 8.90 -4.76
N GLY A 37 -2.26 8.69 -5.84
CA GLY A 37 -2.32 9.52 -7.04
C GLY A 37 -3.57 9.31 -7.87
N ASP A 38 -3.54 9.86 -9.09
CA ASP A 38 -4.63 9.78 -10.05
C ASP A 38 -4.67 8.43 -10.77
N ASN A 39 -5.87 7.99 -11.17
CA ASN A 39 -6.10 6.77 -11.96
C ASN A 39 -5.54 5.49 -11.29
N VAL A 40 -5.47 5.44 -9.98
CA VAL A 40 -5.02 4.26 -9.25
C VAL A 40 -6.17 3.27 -9.09
N MET A 41 -5.87 2.00 -9.34
CA MET A 41 -6.83 0.89 -9.22
C MET A 41 -6.36 -0.10 -8.17
N LEU A 42 -7.23 -0.40 -7.20
CA LEU A 42 -6.98 -1.40 -6.16
C LEU A 42 -7.95 -2.58 -6.30
N GLY A 43 -7.41 -3.79 -6.36
CA GLY A 43 -8.17 -5.03 -6.28
C GLY A 43 -8.77 -5.27 -4.89
N PRO A 44 -9.53 -6.36 -4.70
CA PRO A 44 -10.13 -6.68 -3.41
C PRO A 44 -9.08 -7.02 -2.35
N ASN A 45 -9.40 -6.73 -1.08
CA ASN A 45 -8.57 -7.05 0.08
C ASN A 45 -7.19 -6.41 0.05
N VAL A 46 -7.04 -5.23 -0.54
CA VAL A 46 -5.78 -4.47 -0.45
C VAL A 46 -5.65 -3.86 0.95
N SER A 47 -4.44 -3.90 1.50
CA SER A 47 -4.11 -3.33 2.80
C SER A 47 -2.94 -2.36 2.69
N LEU A 48 -3.14 -1.12 3.16
CA LEU A 48 -2.13 -0.07 3.23
C LEU A 48 -1.83 0.17 4.71
N LEU A 49 -0.67 -0.27 5.19
CA LEU A 49 -0.35 -0.36 6.60
C LEU A 49 0.82 0.55 6.95
N THR A 50 0.54 1.78 7.39
CA THR A 50 1.59 2.73 7.78
C THR A 50 2.13 2.46 9.17
N ALA A 51 1.33 1.84 10.05
CA ALA A 51 1.65 1.58 11.44
C ALA A 51 2.76 0.53 11.60
N LYS A 52 3.61 0.74 12.57
CA LYS A 52 4.72 -0.14 12.94
C LYS A 52 4.88 -0.20 14.46
N HIS A 53 5.41 -1.31 14.95
CA HIS A 53 5.79 -1.46 16.34
C HIS A 53 7.27 -1.86 16.48
N PRO A 54 7.90 -1.56 17.62
CA PRO A 54 9.23 -2.06 17.93
C PRO A 54 9.29 -3.58 17.83
N LEU A 55 10.38 -4.12 17.26
CA LEU A 55 10.56 -5.57 17.13
C LEU A 55 10.74 -6.26 18.48
N ARG A 56 11.43 -5.60 19.40
CA ARG A 56 11.63 -6.14 20.76
C ARG A 56 10.37 -5.95 21.59
N TYR A 57 9.86 -7.04 22.18
CA TYR A 57 8.63 -7.00 22.97
C TYR A 57 8.73 -6.08 24.20
N GLN A 58 9.93 -5.93 24.79
CA GLN A 58 10.16 -5.02 25.92
C GLN A 58 9.90 -3.54 25.58
N GLN A 59 9.98 -3.18 24.31
CA GLN A 59 9.68 -1.84 23.82
C GLN A 59 8.25 -1.72 23.29
N ARG A 60 7.70 -2.82 22.75
CA ARG A 60 6.37 -2.85 22.16
C ARG A 60 5.26 -2.97 23.19
N ASN A 61 5.50 -3.77 24.26
CA ASN A 61 4.47 -4.01 25.24
C ASN A 61 4.19 -2.78 26.10
N LEU A 62 2.95 -2.63 26.53
CA LEU A 62 2.55 -1.62 27.50
C LEU A 62 3.46 -1.69 28.73
N ARG A 63 4.00 -0.56 29.14
CA ARG A 63 4.88 -0.45 30.29
C ARG A 63 4.65 0.84 31.04
N GLU A 64 4.94 0.83 32.32
CA GLU A 64 4.93 2.02 33.15
C GLU A 64 6.29 2.73 33.08
N VAL A 65 6.25 4.02 32.77
CA VAL A 65 7.43 4.91 32.79
C VAL A 65 7.01 6.17 33.51
N ASP A 66 7.66 6.49 34.61
CA ASP A 66 7.38 7.69 35.44
C ASP A 66 5.90 7.83 35.83
N GLY A 67 5.23 6.71 36.16
CA GLY A 67 3.83 6.66 36.54
C GLY A 67 2.83 6.76 35.38
N GLN A 68 3.30 6.75 34.14
CA GLN A 68 2.48 6.72 32.95
C GLN A 68 2.58 5.38 32.21
N LEU A 69 1.43 4.88 31.76
CA LEU A 69 1.40 3.69 30.91
C LEU A 69 1.69 4.13 29.46
N LEU A 70 2.74 3.59 28.90
CA LEU A 70 3.21 3.88 27.54
C LEU A 70 3.33 2.59 26.73
N ASP A 71 2.84 2.64 25.51
CA ASP A 71 3.19 1.73 24.44
C ASP A 71 3.82 2.54 23.29
N TYR A 72 4.59 1.88 22.45
CA TYR A 72 5.15 2.53 21.27
C TYR A 72 4.50 2.01 20.01
N GLU A 73 3.85 2.93 19.33
CA GLU A 73 3.47 2.80 17.94
C GLU A 73 4.18 3.92 17.16
N PHE A 74 4.72 3.60 16.02
CA PHE A 74 5.28 4.54 15.07
C PHE A 74 4.88 4.13 13.67
N GLY A 75 5.20 4.92 12.69
CA GLY A 75 4.82 4.61 11.33
C GLY A 75 5.70 5.31 10.32
N ALA A 76 5.45 5.02 9.06
CA ALA A 76 6.06 5.70 7.95
C ALA A 76 5.03 5.86 6.83
N PRO A 77 5.09 6.97 6.05
CA PRO A 77 4.10 7.24 5.03
C PRO A 77 4.12 6.20 3.91
N ILE A 78 2.98 6.07 3.21
CA ILE A 78 2.87 5.30 1.98
C ILE A 78 2.51 6.26 0.85
N THR A 79 3.19 6.12 -0.30
CA THR A 79 2.84 6.84 -1.52
C THR A 79 2.60 5.85 -2.65
N ILE A 80 1.45 5.96 -3.29
CA ILE A 80 1.14 5.25 -4.54
C ILE A 80 0.97 6.34 -5.60
N GLU A 81 1.91 6.40 -6.53
CA GLU A 81 1.88 7.40 -7.60
C GLU A 81 0.82 7.06 -8.66
N ASP A 82 0.67 7.95 -9.64
CA ASP A 82 -0.38 7.87 -10.65
C ASP A 82 -0.34 6.59 -11.48
N ASN A 83 -1.51 6.19 -11.98
CA ASN A 83 -1.68 5.10 -12.94
C ASN A 83 -1.20 3.72 -12.43
N CYS A 84 -1.16 3.51 -11.13
CA CYS A 84 -0.79 2.22 -10.55
C CYS A 84 -1.98 1.26 -10.47
N TRP A 85 -1.69 -0.03 -10.65
CA TRP A 85 -2.65 -1.10 -10.40
C TRP A 85 -2.11 -2.09 -9.36
N LEU A 86 -2.81 -2.23 -8.25
CA LEU A 86 -2.54 -3.23 -7.22
C LEU A 86 -3.60 -4.33 -7.32
N GLY A 87 -3.15 -5.56 -7.56
CA GLY A 87 -4.01 -6.74 -7.60
C GLY A 87 -4.62 -7.07 -6.24
N GLY A 88 -5.51 -8.06 -6.22
CA GLY A 88 -6.15 -8.48 -4.98
C GLY A 88 -5.18 -9.03 -3.93
N ASN A 89 -5.50 -8.85 -2.66
CA ASN A 89 -4.71 -9.31 -1.52
C ASN A 89 -3.27 -8.72 -1.46
N VAL A 90 -3.05 -7.55 -2.07
CA VAL A 90 -1.77 -6.84 -1.94
C VAL A 90 -1.70 -6.15 -0.59
N THR A 91 -0.55 -6.27 0.06
CA THR A 91 -0.24 -5.53 1.29
C THR A 91 0.93 -4.59 1.03
N VAL A 92 0.77 -3.30 1.35
CA VAL A 92 1.83 -2.30 1.26
C VAL A 92 2.23 -1.88 2.66
N LEU A 93 3.52 -2.00 2.98
CA LEU A 93 4.04 -1.63 4.29
C LEU A 93 4.46 -0.16 4.33
N GLY A 94 4.41 0.42 5.52
CA GLY A 94 4.79 1.81 5.76
C GLY A 94 6.23 2.12 5.34
N GLY A 95 6.42 3.28 4.73
CA GLY A 95 7.69 3.76 4.19
C GLY A 95 7.91 3.44 2.71
N VAL A 96 6.91 2.85 2.04
CA VAL A 96 7.01 2.45 0.63
C VAL A 96 6.45 3.53 -0.28
N THR A 97 7.17 3.81 -1.36
CA THR A 97 6.68 4.53 -2.54
C THR A 97 6.55 3.57 -3.71
N ILE A 98 5.35 3.50 -4.31
CA ILE A 98 5.11 2.76 -5.56
C ILE A 98 5.11 3.77 -6.70
N GLY A 99 6.13 3.70 -7.56
CA GLY A 99 6.34 4.60 -8.67
C GLY A 99 5.27 4.47 -9.76
N ALA A 100 4.98 5.57 -10.43
CA ALA A 100 3.89 5.72 -11.39
C ALA A 100 3.88 4.62 -12.46
N GLY A 101 2.68 4.22 -12.88
CA GLY A 101 2.47 3.23 -13.92
C GLY A 101 2.83 1.80 -13.55
N SER A 102 3.12 1.53 -12.27
CA SER A 102 3.52 0.19 -11.83
C SER A 102 2.32 -0.72 -11.60
N VAL A 103 2.56 -2.01 -11.77
CA VAL A 103 1.61 -3.09 -11.51
C VAL A 103 2.13 -3.99 -10.41
N ILE A 104 1.33 -4.16 -9.38
CA ILE A 104 1.63 -5.05 -8.25
C ILE A 104 0.71 -6.27 -8.37
N GLY A 105 1.30 -7.43 -8.63
CA GLY A 105 0.56 -8.68 -8.77
C GLY A 105 -0.16 -9.10 -7.51
N ALA A 106 -1.26 -9.83 -7.66
CA ALA A 106 -2.07 -10.29 -6.54
C ALA A 106 -1.26 -11.08 -5.50
N GLY A 107 -1.57 -10.90 -4.22
CA GLY A 107 -0.90 -11.57 -3.10
C GLY A 107 0.48 -11.03 -2.75
N THR A 108 0.94 -9.95 -3.40
CA THR A 108 2.26 -9.36 -3.14
C THR A 108 2.28 -8.62 -1.81
N VAL A 109 3.38 -8.77 -1.07
CA VAL A 109 3.70 -7.92 0.08
C VAL A 109 4.82 -6.96 -0.30
N VAL A 110 4.49 -5.68 -0.49
CA VAL A 110 5.43 -4.63 -0.90
C VAL A 110 6.16 -4.11 0.32
N THR A 111 7.45 -4.38 0.40
CA THR A 111 8.30 -4.07 1.56
C THR A 111 9.36 -3.01 1.28
N LYS A 112 9.53 -2.61 0.02
CA LYS A 112 10.51 -1.62 -0.46
C LYS A 112 9.91 -0.80 -1.59
N ASP A 113 10.52 0.35 -1.86
CA ASP A 113 10.15 1.21 -2.97
C ASP A 113 10.16 0.45 -4.30
N VAL A 114 9.20 0.80 -5.13
CA VAL A 114 9.00 0.24 -6.46
C VAL A 114 9.31 1.33 -7.48
N PRO A 115 10.28 1.13 -8.38
CA PRO A 115 10.51 2.06 -9.48
C PRO A 115 9.29 2.19 -10.40
N ALA A 116 9.12 3.36 -11.02
CA ALA A 116 8.03 3.57 -11.97
C ALA A 116 8.02 2.52 -13.09
N ASN A 117 6.84 2.23 -13.63
CA ASN A 117 6.62 1.27 -14.72
C ASN A 117 7.16 -0.14 -14.42
N SER A 118 7.04 -0.60 -13.20
CA SER A 118 7.51 -1.93 -12.78
C SER A 118 6.37 -2.93 -12.61
N LEU A 119 6.62 -4.19 -12.98
CA LEU A 119 5.83 -5.33 -12.56
C LEU A 119 6.47 -5.97 -11.33
N VAL A 120 5.73 -6.03 -10.23
CA VAL A 120 6.17 -6.56 -8.94
C VAL A 120 5.30 -7.73 -8.53
N VAL A 121 5.89 -8.83 -8.06
CA VAL A 121 5.16 -9.98 -7.54
C VAL A 121 5.84 -10.59 -6.32
N GLY A 122 5.09 -11.29 -5.51
CA GLY A 122 5.58 -12.20 -4.48
C GLY A 122 5.58 -11.64 -3.06
N ASN A 123 6.01 -12.48 -2.14
CA ASN A 123 6.19 -12.15 -0.73
C ASN A 123 7.57 -12.67 -0.25
N PRO A 124 8.52 -11.78 0.00
CA PRO A 124 8.48 -10.33 -0.22
C PRO A 124 8.44 -9.96 -1.72
N GLY A 125 7.79 -8.85 -2.04
CA GLY A 125 7.65 -8.36 -3.42
C GLY A 125 9.00 -8.11 -4.10
N ARG A 126 9.12 -8.52 -5.36
CA ARG A 126 10.31 -8.32 -6.20
C ARG A 126 9.90 -7.79 -7.56
N VAL A 127 10.65 -6.84 -8.06
CA VAL A 127 10.52 -6.37 -9.45
C VAL A 127 10.89 -7.52 -10.38
N VAL A 128 9.93 -7.95 -11.20
CA VAL A 128 10.12 -9.01 -12.20
C VAL A 128 10.69 -8.42 -13.48
N ARG A 129 10.14 -7.29 -13.91
CA ARG A 129 10.55 -6.59 -15.12
C ARG A 129 9.98 -5.17 -15.17
N GLN A 130 10.48 -4.41 -16.11
CA GLN A 130 9.87 -3.13 -16.50
C GLN A 130 8.70 -3.36 -17.46
N LEU A 131 7.68 -2.52 -17.35
CA LEU A 131 6.58 -2.43 -18.31
C LEU A 131 7.02 -1.56 -19.48
N THR A 132 6.66 -1.97 -20.69
CA THR A 132 7.08 -1.31 -21.93
C THR A 132 5.90 -1.17 -22.89
N ALA A 133 6.13 -0.55 -24.04
CA ALA A 133 5.12 -0.44 -25.11
C ALA A 133 4.68 -1.83 -25.65
N ALA A 134 5.46 -2.88 -25.42
CA ALA A 134 5.08 -4.26 -25.79
C ALA A 134 3.93 -4.82 -24.94
N ASP A 135 3.63 -4.19 -23.78
CA ASP A 135 2.52 -4.57 -22.91
C ASP A 135 1.17 -3.98 -23.36
N ARG A 136 1.09 -3.37 -24.54
CA ARG A 136 -0.16 -2.84 -25.09
C ARG A 136 -1.14 -3.96 -25.39
N LEU A 137 -2.44 -3.65 -25.20
CA LEU A 137 -3.55 -4.57 -25.41
C LEU A 137 -3.56 -5.24 -26.79
N GLU A 138 -3.12 -4.51 -27.83
CA GLU A 138 -3.02 -5.00 -29.21
C GLU A 138 -2.13 -6.23 -29.35
N ASN A 139 -1.25 -6.46 -28.38
CA ASN A 139 -0.31 -7.58 -28.36
C ASN A 139 -0.82 -8.76 -27.50
N PHE A 140 -2.02 -8.67 -26.92
CA PHE A 140 -2.58 -9.74 -26.13
C PHE A 140 -3.42 -10.67 -27.03
N PRO A 141 -3.08 -11.98 -27.08
CA PRO A 141 -3.98 -12.96 -27.68
C PRO A 141 -5.19 -13.14 -26.73
N TRP A 142 -6.37 -12.84 -27.22
CA TRP A 142 -7.64 -13.15 -26.55
C TRP A 142 -8.04 -14.60 -26.81
#